data_f82fc16dfb19ebc9954735a260e92f9d
#
_entry.id   f82fc16dfb19ebc9954735a260e92f9d
#
_cell.length_a   1.000
_cell.length_b   1.000
_cell.length_c   1.000
_cell.angle_alpha   90.00
_cell.angle_beta   90.00
_cell.angle_gamma   90.00
#
_symmetry.space_group_name_H-M   'P 1'
#
loop_
_entity.id
_entity.type
_entity.pdbx_description
1 polymer ?
#
loop_
_entity_poly.entity_id
_entity_poly.type
_entity_poly.pdbx_seq_one_letter_code
_entity_poly.pdbx_strand_id
1 'polypeptide(L)'
;KLLNRLVASPSTGHFACLAVAIVLFLTFNHFGIEFGLVLLPLAIATNAAYKIHIRSLDQKTREISEASRLHLATVEALATAIDARDQVGIGHVRRTQIYAVGLGRILEMGEPEIDALRTGALLHDIGKLAVPDHILNKPGRLTQAEMEKTKIHSSVGASILEKVGFPNPVVPTVKYHHEFWDGSGYPE
;
A
#
# COMPACT_ATOMS: atom_id res chain seq x y z
N LYS A 1 -23.42 7.47 -7.04
CA LYS A 1 -23.47 6.00 -6.76
C LYS A 1 -24.68 5.32 -7.42
N LEU A 2 -25.86 5.94 -7.50
CA LEU A 2 -27.06 5.36 -8.17
C LEU A 2 -26.89 5.28 -9.70
N LEU A 3 -26.29 6.31 -10.33
CA LEU A 3 -26.06 6.37 -11.78
C LEU A 3 -25.11 5.25 -12.25
N ASN A 4 -24.06 4.96 -11.48
CA ASN A 4 -23.11 3.89 -11.80
C ASN A 4 -23.74 2.48 -11.63
N ARG A 5 -24.73 2.31 -10.76
CA ARG A 5 -25.48 1.04 -10.64
C ARG A 5 -26.49 0.85 -11.77
N LEU A 6 -27.08 1.93 -12.28
CA LEU A 6 -27.99 1.88 -13.43
C LEU A 6 -27.24 1.58 -14.74
N VAL A 7 -26.03 2.09 -14.92
CA VAL A 7 -25.21 1.83 -16.13
C VAL A 7 -24.58 0.43 -16.11
N ALA A 8 -24.39 -0.18 -14.95
CA ALA A 8 -23.74 -1.48 -14.79
C ALA A 8 -24.71 -2.70 -14.80
N SER A 9 -26.03 -2.48 -14.95
CA SER A 9 -26.96 -3.60 -15.01
C SER A 9 -26.98 -4.21 -16.43
N PRO A 10 -27.00 -5.54 -16.59
CA PRO A 10 -27.05 -6.21 -17.92
C PRO A 10 -28.23 -5.73 -18.79
N SER A 11 -29.37 -5.39 -18.16
CA SER A 11 -30.56 -4.92 -18.84
C SER A 11 -30.37 -3.54 -19.49
N THR A 12 -29.66 -2.60 -18.85
CA THR A 12 -29.42 -1.27 -19.41
C THR A 12 -28.49 -1.31 -20.63
N GLY A 13 -27.53 -2.26 -20.65
CA GLY A 13 -26.69 -2.49 -21.82
C GLY A 13 -27.50 -2.94 -23.04
N HIS A 14 -28.47 -3.83 -22.87
CA HIS A 14 -29.34 -4.28 -23.96
C HIS A 14 -30.25 -3.16 -24.50
N PHE A 15 -30.83 -2.35 -23.61
CA PHE A 15 -31.64 -1.18 -24.03
C PHE A 15 -30.81 -0.12 -24.77
N ALA A 16 -29.59 0.13 -24.34
CA ALA A 16 -28.69 1.04 -25.02
C ALA A 16 -28.30 0.51 -26.41
N CYS A 17 -27.97 -0.77 -26.54
CA CYS A 17 -27.68 -1.40 -27.82
C CYS A 17 -28.90 -1.36 -28.79
N LEU A 18 -30.10 -1.64 -28.25
CA LEU A 18 -31.32 -1.56 -29.03
C LEU A 18 -31.61 -0.12 -29.55
N ALA A 19 -31.47 0.86 -28.67
CA ALA A 19 -31.65 2.28 -29.05
C ALA A 19 -30.65 2.71 -30.13
N VAL A 20 -29.37 2.32 -29.99
CA VAL A 20 -28.35 2.58 -31.00
C VAL A 20 -28.69 1.89 -32.33
N ALA A 21 -29.13 0.64 -32.29
CA ALA A 21 -29.53 -0.10 -33.48
C ALA A 21 -30.72 0.55 -34.20
N ILE A 22 -31.72 1.01 -33.47
CA ILE A 22 -32.88 1.72 -34.02
C ILE A 22 -32.44 3.06 -34.66
N VAL A 23 -31.61 3.84 -33.99
CA VAL A 23 -31.09 5.12 -34.53
C VAL A 23 -30.28 4.86 -35.79
N LEU A 24 -29.40 3.83 -35.80
CA LEU A 24 -28.63 3.46 -36.99
C LEU A 24 -29.55 3.04 -38.16
N PHE A 25 -30.59 2.24 -37.90
CA PHE A 25 -31.54 1.81 -38.88
C PHE A 25 -32.33 2.98 -39.50
N LEU A 26 -32.83 3.87 -38.66
CA LEU A 26 -33.56 5.05 -39.10
C LEU A 26 -32.68 6.03 -39.92
N THR A 27 -31.44 6.23 -39.47
CA THR A 27 -30.49 7.10 -40.21
C THR A 27 -30.05 6.45 -41.51
N PHE A 28 -29.81 5.13 -41.53
CA PHE A 28 -29.49 4.42 -42.78
C PHE A 28 -30.61 4.48 -43.79
N ASN A 29 -31.85 4.31 -43.34
CA ASN A 29 -33.03 4.39 -44.21
C ASN A 29 -33.29 5.83 -44.77
N HIS A 30 -32.83 6.86 -44.06
CA HIS A 30 -33.02 8.26 -44.46
C HIS A 30 -31.87 8.81 -45.35
N PHE A 31 -30.63 8.44 -45.05
CA PHE A 31 -29.40 8.97 -45.68
C PHE A 31 -28.72 8.02 -46.67
N GLY A 32 -29.19 6.78 -46.79
CA GLY A 32 -28.64 5.78 -47.69
C GLY A 32 -27.25 5.24 -47.31
N ILE A 33 -26.61 4.56 -48.27
CA ILE A 33 -25.33 3.82 -48.06
C ILE A 33 -24.15 4.77 -47.78
N GLU A 34 -24.23 6.02 -48.27
CA GLU A 34 -23.18 7.05 -48.09
C GLU A 34 -22.90 7.34 -46.61
N PHE A 35 -23.95 7.32 -45.79
CA PHE A 35 -23.83 7.53 -44.34
C PHE A 35 -23.06 6.40 -43.66
N GLY A 36 -23.24 5.16 -44.12
CA GLY A 36 -22.49 3.99 -43.64
C GLY A 36 -20.98 4.09 -43.92
N LEU A 37 -20.62 4.65 -45.09
CA LEU A 37 -19.20 4.83 -45.46
C LEU A 37 -18.46 5.79 -44.54
N VAL A 38 -19.17 6.76 -43.93
CA VAL A 38 -18.59 7.71 -42.96
C VAL A 38 -18.59 7.13 -41.54
N LEU A 39 -19.67 6.47 -41.13
CA LEU A 39 -19.80 5.95 -39.75
C LEU A 39 -18.92 4.74 -39.48
N LEU A 40 -18.71 3.85 -40.45
CA LEU A 40 -17.89 2.66 -40.25
C LEU A 40 -16.44 2.97 -39.88
N PRO A 41 -15.69 3.82 -40.61
CA PRO A 41 -14.35 4.21 -40.25
C PRO A 41 -14.31 4.94 -38.89
N LEU A 42 -15.31 5.77 -38.59
CA LEU A 42 -15.40 6.45 -37.29
C LEU A 42 -15.62 5.46 -36.15
N ALA A 43 -16.48 4.47 -36.32
CA ALA A 43 -16.69 3.40 -35.35
C ALA A 43 -15.43 2.54 -35.14
N ILE A 44 -14.69 2.23 -36.21
CA ILE A 44 -13.42 1.51 -36.12
C ILE A 44 -12.38 2.35 -35.39
N ALA A 45 -12.26 3.63 -35.71
CA ALA A 45 -11.30 4.54 -35.06
C ALA A 45 -11.61 4.71 -33.56
N THR A 46 -12.88 4.90 -33.18
CA THR A 46 -13.29 5.03 -31.78
C THR A 46 -13.06 3.73 -31.00
N ASN A 47 -13.33 2.56 -31.60
CA ASN A 47 -13.04 1.26 -31.00
C ASN A 47 -11.54 1.05 -30.83
N ALA A 48 -10.73 1.43 -31.82
CA ALA A 48 -9.27 1.34 -31.72
C ALA A 48 -8.73 2.27 -30.63
N ALA A 49 -9.18 3.52 -30.59
CA ALA A 49 -8.81 4.48 -29.55
C ALA A 49 -9.22 3.99 -28.14
N TYR A 50 -10.43 3.45 -28.00
CA TYR A 50 -10.90 2.84 -26.76
C TYR A 50 -10.01 1.67 -26.30
N LYS A 51 -9.69 0.75 -27.23
CA LYS A 51 -8.79 -0.38 -26.90
C LYS A 51 -7.39 0.06 -26.49
N ILE A 52 -6.84 1.09 -27.16
CA ILE A 52 -5.54 1.67 -26.80
C ILE A 52 -5.61 2.27 -25.40
N HIS A 53 -6.68 3.03 -25.11
CA HIS A 53 -6.88 3.66 -23.81
C HIS A 53 -7.00 2.62 -22.67
N ILE A 54 -7.81 1.59 -22.86
CA ILE A 54 -7.95 0.50 -21.86
C ILE A 54 -6.61 -0.20 -21.63
N ARG A 55 -5.87 -0.54 -22.70
CA ARG A 55 -4.55 -1.16 -22.57
C ARG A 55 -3.57 -0.27 -21.80
N SER A 56 -3.59 1.04 -22.05
CA SER A 56 -2.76 2.01 -21.33
C SER A 56 -3.11 2.09 -19.84
N LEU A 57 -4.40 2.01 -19.48
CA LEU A 57 -4.86 1.96 -18.09
C LEU A 57 -4.40 0.66 -17.40
N ASP A 58 -4.58 -0.48 -18.05
CA ASP A 58 -4.15 -1.78 -17.54
C ASP A 58 -2.63 -1.81 -17.31
N GLN A 59 -1.86 -1.26 -18.26
CA GLN A 59 -0.41 -1.18 -18.13
C GLN A 59 -0.02 -0.31 -16.92
N LYS A 60 -0.58 0.88 -16.77
CA LYS A 60 -0.32 1.75 -15.62
C LYS A 60 -0.68 1.09 -14.29
N THR A 61 -1.80 0.38 -14.24
CA THR A 61 -2.21 -0.36 -13.04
C THR A 61 -1.21 -1.45 -12.69
N ARG A 62 -0.69 -2.19 -13.68
CA ARG A 62 0.36 -3.20 -13.47
C ARG A 62 1.66 -2.57 -12.99
N GLU A 63 2.13 -1.49 -13.62
CA GLU A 63 3.35 -0.77 -13.23
C GLU A 63 3.26 -0.27 -11.78
N ILE A 64 2.12 0.31 -11.36
CA ILE A 64 1.89 0.75 -9.99
C ILE A 64 1.90 -0.45 -9.02
N SER A 65 1.25 -1.55 -9.39
CA SER A 65 1.21 -2.76 -8.57
C SER A 65 2.60 -3.39 -8.40
N GLU A 66 3.39 -3.47 -9.48
CA GLU A 66 4.75 -3.99 -9.44
C GLU A 66 5.69 -3.09 -8.61
N ALA A 67 5.60 -1.77 -8.78
CA ALA A 67 6.36 -0.81 -7.99
C ALA A 67 6.02 -0.91 -6.50
N SER A 68 4.74 -1.02 -6.15
CA SER A 68 4.28 -1.20 -4.77
C SER A 68 4.79 -2.51 -4.17
N ARG A 69 4.74 -3.61 -4.94
CA ARG A 69 5.26 -4.91 -4.50
C ARG A 69 6.77 -4.88 -4.25
N LEU A 70 7.52 -4.26 -5.16
CA LEU A 70 8.96 -4.12 -5.03
C LEU A 70 9.32 -3.25 -3.83
N HIS A 71 8.58 -2.16 -3.60
CA HIS A 71 8.77 -1.30 -2.44
C HIS A 71 8.58 -2.08 -1.12
N LEU A 72 7.48 -2.83 -0.99
CA LEU A 72 7.23 -3.66 0.20
C LEU A 72 8.31 -4.73 0.40
N ALA A 73 8.74 -5.41 -0.66
CA ALA A 73 9.80 -6.41 -0.59
C ALA A 73 11.14 -5.79 -0.15
N THR A 74 11.44 -4.57 -0.60
CA THR A 74 12.66 -3.84 -0.18
C THR A 74 12.59 -3.48 1.31
N VAL A 75 11.45 -3.00 1.79
CA VAL A 75 11.23 -2.70 3.22
C VAL A 75 11.40 -3.97 4.06
N GLU A 76 10.81 -5.08 3.64
CA GLU A 76 10.90 -6.37 4.34
C GLU A 76 12.34 -6.92 4.36
N ALA A 77 13.08 -6.76 3.25
CA ALA A 77 14.48 -7.15 3.18
C ALA A 77 15.37 -6.30 4.11
N LEU A 78 15.15 -5.00 4.17
CA LEU A 78 15.87 -4.09 5.09
C LEU A 78 15.59 -4.44 6.54
N ALA A 79 14.33 -4.65 6.91
CA ALA A 79 13.93 -5.06 8.26
C ALA A 79 14.59 -6.40 8.64
N THR A 80 14.59 -7.37 7.73
CA THR A 80 15.24 -8.68 7.94
C THR A 80 16.76 -8.56 8.12
N ALA A 81 17.40 -7.66 7.39
CA ALA A 81 18.84 -7.44 7.51
C ALA A 81 19.21 -6.83 8.89
N ILE A 82 18.34 -5.99 9.44
CA ILE A 82 18.52 -5.42 10.78
C ILE A 82 18.30 -6.47 11.85
N ASP A 83 17.25 -7.28 11.74
CA ASP A 83 16.99 -8.43 12.62
C ASP A 83 18.18 -9.42 12.65
N ALA A 84 18.77 -9.69 11.48
CA ALA A 84 19.92 -10.57 11.37
C ALA A 84 21.16 -10.04 12.13
N ARG A 85 21.28 -8.72 12.27
CA ARG A 85 22.35 -8.08 13.05
C ARG A 85 22.17 -8.24 14.55
N ASP A 86 20.94 -8.27 15.03
CA ASP A 86 20.56 -8.35 16.47
C ASP A 86 20.51 -9.79 17.01
N GLN A 87 20.82 -10.81 16.21
CA GLN A 87 20.70 -12.22 16.57
C GLN A 87 19.33 -12.62 17.16
N VAL A 88 18.32 -11.79 17.01
CA VAL A 88 16.92 -12.09 17.34
C VAL A 88 16.42 -13.15 16.36
N GLY A 89 15.78 -14.19 16.87
CA GLY A 89 15.44 -15.38 16.09
C GLY A 89 14.76 -15.09 14.75
N ILE A 90 15.15 -15.85 13.74
CA ILE A 90 14.65 -15.76 12.37
C ILE A 90 13.12 -15.59 12.34
N GLY A 91 12.63 -14.55 11.65
CA GLY A 91 11.20 -14.26 11.48
C GLY A 91 10.52 -13.54 12.66
N HIS A 92 11.28 -12.95 13.59
CA HIS A 92 10.74 -12.11 14.67
C HIS A 92 9.89 -10.98 14.11
N VAL A 93 10.43 -10.17 13.23
CA VAL A 93 9.76 -9.03 12.60
C VAL A 93 8.44 -9.45 11.96
N ARG A 94 8.43 -10.58 11.25
CA ARG A 94 7.22 -11.08 10.60
C ARG A 94 6.15 -11.51 11.59
N ARG A 95 6.52 -12.17 12.66
CA ARG A 95 5.57 -12.54 13.73
C ARG A 95 5.01 -11.31 14.43
N THR A 96 5.86 -10.35 14.77
CA THR A 96 5.45 -9.07 15.37
C THR A 96 4.43 -8.36 14.48
N GLN A 97 4.67 -8.29 13.17
CA GLN A 97 3.73 -7.71 12.21
C GLN A 97 2.38 -8.43 12.21
N ILE A 98 2.37 -9.77 12.16
CA ILE A 98 1.14 -10.56 12.15
C ILE A 98 0.33 -10.32 13.42
N TYR A 99 0.98 -10.30 14.58
CA TYR A 99 0.32 -10.09 15.87
C TYR A 99 -0.20 -8.66 16.02
N ALA A 100 0.60 -7.66 15.66
CA ALA A 100 0.19 -6.26 15.72
C ALA A 100 -1.03 -5.99 14.84
N VAL A 101 -1.02 -6.45 13.59
CA VAL A 101 -2.16 -6.30 12.67
C VAL A 101 -3.38 -7.09 13.15
N GLY A 102 -3.18 -8.30 13.67
CA GLY A 102 -4.26 -9.12 14.23
C GLY A 102 -4.94 -8.43 15.41
N LEU A 103 -4.14 -7.88 16.33
CA LEU A 103 -4.65 -7.13 17.49
C LEU A 103 -5.35 -5.86 17.06
N GLY A 104 -4.78 -5.08 16.14
CA GLY A 104 -5.40 -3.87 15.61
C GLY A 104 -6.78 -4.13 15.00
N ARG A 105 -6.94 -5.24 14.28
CA ARG A 105 -8.25 -5.65 13.73
C ARG A 105 -9.27 -6.02 14.82
N ILE A 106 -8.83 -6.68 15.90
CA ILE A 106 -9.69 -6.98 17.05
C ILE A 106 -10.15 -5.69 17.75
N LEU A 107 -9.30 -4.68 17.78
CA LEU A 107 -9.59 -3.36 18.32
C LEU A 107 -10.38 -2.45 17.35
N GLU A 108 -10.82 -2.99 16.20
CA GLU A 108 -11.58 -2.28 15.17
C GLU A 108 -10.90 -1.01 14.64
N MET A 109 -9.57 -1.00 14.59
CA MET A 109 -8.78 0.10 14.03
C MET A 109 -9.08 0.29 12.54
N GLY A 110 -9.03 1.53 12.06
CA GLY A 110 -9.24 1.86 10.65
C GLY A 110 -8.12 1.35 9.73
N GLU A 111 -8.41 1.14 8.44
CA GLU A 111 -7.41 0.66 7.49
C GLU A 111 -6.12 1.49 7.44
N PRO A 112 -6.13 2.85 7.51
CA PRO A 112 -4.89 3.64 7.59
C PRO A 112 -4.04 3.32 8.83
N GLU A 113 -4.66 3.02 9.97
CA GLU A 113 -3.98 2.64 11.21
C GLU A 113 -3.44 1.22 11.12
N ILE A 114 -4.20 0.29 10.52
CA ILE A 114 -3.75 -1.08 10.24
C ILE A 114 -2.54 -1.08 9.30
N ASP A 115 -2.53 -0.24 8.28
CA ASP A 115 -1.38 -0.10 7.38
C ASP A 115 -0.17 0.52 8.08
N ALA A 116 -0.39 1.48 8.99
CA ALA A 116 0.66 2.02 9.85
C ALA A 116 1.25 0.95 10.78
N LEU A 117 0.41 0.14 11.43
CA LEU A 117 0.85 -0.99 12.26
C LEU A 117 1.62 -2.03 11.44
N ARG A 118 1.14 -2.37 10.24
CA ARG A 118 1.80 -3.32 9.35
C ARG A 118 3.22 -2.89 9.00
N THR A 119 3.38 -1.63 8.62
CA THR A 119 4.68 -1.06 8.22
C THR A 119 5.54 -0.75 9.44
N GLY A 120 4.97 -0.17 10.48
CA GLY A 120 5.66 0.16 11.72
C GLY A 120 6.22 -1.08 12.42
N ALA A 121 5.46 -2.17 12.49
CA ALA A 121 5.92 -3.44 13.06
C ALA A 121 7.09 -4.07 12.27
N LEU A 122 7.17 -3.86 10.95
CA LEU A 122 8.35 -4.28 10.17
C LEU A 122 9.57 -3.42 10.47
N LEU A 123 9.39 -2.14 10.74
CA LEU A 123 10.45 -1.14 10.82
C LEU A 123 10.75 -0.67 12.25
N HIS A 124 10.06 -1.22 13.29
CA HIS A 124 10.16 -0.72 14.66
C HIS A 124 11.61 -0.64 15.17
N ASP A 125 12.42 -1.59 14.77
CA ASP A 125 13.80 -1.75 15.19
C ASP A 125 14.84 -1.16 14.23
N ILE A 126 14.43 -0.40 13.18
CA ILE A 126 15.36 0.17 12.19
C ILE A 126 16.43 1.06 12.83
N GLY A 127 16.10 1.73 13.93
CA GLY A 127 17.03 2.58 14.66
C GLY A 127 18.15 1.84 15.38
N LYS A 128 18.09 0.51 15.50
CA LYS A 128 19.20 -0.33 16.03
C LYS A 128 20.48 -0.17 15.19
N LEU A 129 20.38 0.39 13.98
CA LEU A 129 21.56 0.79 13.20
C LEU A 129 22.47 1.78 13.94
N ALA A 130 21.94 2.57 14.86
CA ALA A 130 22.71 3.51 15.68
C ALA A 130 23.30 2.88 16.97
N VAL A 131 22.90 1.67 17.30
CA VAL A 131 23.39 0.96 18.50
C VAL A 131 24.69 0.22 18.17
N PRO A 132 25.78 0.43 18.94
CA PRO A 132 27.04 -0.30 18.70
C PRO A 132 26.90 -1.80 18.87
N ASP A 133 27.57 -2.58 18.00
CA ASP A 133 27.48 -4.05 17.99
C ASP A 133 27.85 -4.71 19.30
N HIS A 134 28.84 -4.17 20.02
CA HIS A 134 29.27 -4.72 21.32
C HIS A 134 28.22 -4.53 22.43
N ILE A 135 27.25 -3.61 22.26
CA ILE A 135 26.11 -3.44 23.15
C ILE A 135 24.97 -4.34 22.68
N LEU A 136 24.65 -4.28 21.39
CA LEU A 136 23.54 -5.02 20.78
C LEU A 136 23.69 -6.54 20.99
N ASN A 137 24.91 -7.06 20.79
CA ASN A 137 25.22 -8.48 20.87
C ASN A 137 25.93 -8.86 22.17
N LYS A 138 25.78 -8.07 23.24
CA LYS A 138 26.43 -8.35 24.52
C LYS A 138 25.83 -9.60 25.15
N PRO A 139 26.65 -10.60 25.49
CA PRO A 139 26.18 -11.75 26.24
C PRO A 139 25.86 -11.34 27.69
N GLY A 140 24.59 -11.44 28.08
CA GLY A 140 24.11 -11.12 29.41
C GLY A 140 23.37 -9.78 29.52
N ARG A 141 23.26 -9.26 30.76
CA ARG A 141 22.48 -8.03 31.00
C ARG A 141 23.27 -6.79 30.63
N LEU A 142 22.56 -5.83 30.05
CA LEU A 142 23.10 -4.49 29.80
C LEU A 142 23.24 -3.72 31.12
N THR A 143 24.29 -2.92 31.24
CA THR A 143 24.40 -1.88 32.28
C THR A 143 23.39 -0.77 32.01
N GLN A 144 23.13 0.07 33.02
CA GLN A 144 22.23 1.21 32.86
C GLN A 144 22.67 2.13 31.70
N ALA A 145 23.97 2.42 31.59
CA ALA A 145 24.51 3.26 30.52
C ALA A 145 24.39 2.62 29.13
N GLU A 146 24.51 1.31 29.02
CA GLU A 146 24.31 0.57 27.76
C GLU A 146 22.83 0.51 27.40
N MET A 147 21.94 0.35 28.39
CA MET A 147 20.49 0.39 28.17
C MET A 147 20.06 1.75 27.63
N GLU A 148 20.53 2.85 28.21
CA GLU A 148 20.23 4.21 27.70
C GLU A 148 20.69 4.40 26.23
N LYS A 149 21.86 3.84 25.87
CA LYS A 149 22.33 3.81 24.48
C LYS A 149 21.45 2.95 23.57
N THR A 150 20.84 1.90 24.09
CA THR A 150 19.92 1.05 23.33
C THR A 150 18.57 1.71 23.13
N LYS A 151 18.04 2.41 24.14
CA LYS A 151 16.76 3.11 24.06
C LYS A 151 16.66 4.15 22.93
N ILE A 152 17.79 4.73 22.51
CA ILE A 152 17.81 5.72 21.42
C ILE A 152 17.29 5.18 20.10
N HIS A 153 17.25 3.83 19.92
CA HIS A 153 16.86 3.25 18.64
C HIS A 153 15.44 3.66 18.22
N SER A 154 14.50 3.80 19.14
CA SER A 154 13.14 4.21 18.84
C SER A 154 13.08 5.62 18.25
N SER A 155 13.78 6.58 18.85
CA SER A 155 13.87 7.96 18.37
C SER A 155 14.68 8.09 17.08
N VAL A 156 15.79 7.35 16.96
CA VAL A 156 16.59 7.33 15.73
C VAL A 156 15.82 6.68 14.60
N GLY A 157 15.11 5.57 14.86
CA GLY A 157 14.25 4.92 13.88
C GLY A 157 13.17 5.86 13.36
N ALA A 158 12.50 6.59 14.25
CA ALA A 158 11.53 7.61 13.89
C ALA A 158 12.15 8.68 12.97
N SER A 159 13.30 9.26 13.36
CA SER A 159 14.02 10.26 12.54
C SER A 159 14.43 9.76 11.16
N ILE A 160 14.80 8.49 11.02
CA ILE A 160 15.11 7.89 9.71
C ILE A 160 13.84 7.87 8.86
N LEU A 161 12.71 7.47 9.44
CA LEU A 161 11.45 7.24 8.73
C LEU A 161 10.68 8.54 8.43
N GLU A 162 10.89 9.61 9.21
CA GLU A 162 10.33 10.94 8.94
C GLU A 162 10.65 11.44 7.52
N LYS A 163 11.84 11.10 7.01
CA LYS A 163 12.30 11.49 5.67
C LYS A 163 11.58 10.74 4.53
N VAL A 164 10.91 9.64 4.84
CA VAL A 164 10.23 8.80 3.82
C VAL A 164 8.86 9.37 3.44
N GLY A 165 8.21 10.12 4.36
CA GLY A 165 6.92 10.75 4.10
C GLY A 165 5.78 9.73 3.93
N PHE A 166 5.65 8.79 4.85
CA PHE A 166 4.56 7.81 4.83
C PHE A 166 3.18 8.48 4.86
N PRO A 167 2.20 8.01 4.08
CA PRO A 167 0.84 8.56 4.09
C PRO A 167 0.07 8.23 5.39
N ASN A 168 0.47 7.17 6.10
CA ASN A 168 -0.13 6.69 7.34
C ASN A 168 0.82 6.93 8.53
N PRO A 169 0.34 6.90 9.80
CA PRO A 169 1.13 7.25 10.98
C PRO A 169 2.15 6.15 11.37
N VAL A 170 3.08 5.82 10.48
CA VAL A 170 4.15 4.83 10.71
C VAL A 170 5.17 5.35 11.72
N VAL A 171 5.54 6.63 11.63
CA VAL A 171 6.57 7.24 12.48
C VAL A 171 6.21 7.20 13.96
N PRO A 172 5.00 7.59 14.40
CA PRO A 172 4.59 7.41 15.79
C PRO A 172 4.62 5.95 16.26
N THR A 173 4.19 5.00 15.42
CA THR A 173 4.24 3.56 15.74
C THR A 173 5.67 3.12 16.04
N VAL A 174 6.66 3.58 15.27
CA VAL A 174 8.08 3.25 15.49
C VAL A 174 8.66 4.02 16.68
N LYS A 175 8.31 5.28 16.87
CA LYS A 175 8.82 6.08 17.99
C LYS A 175 8.40 5.52 19.35
N TYR A 176 7.12 5.13 19.47
CA TYR A 176 6.51 4.80 20.75
C TYR A 176 6.28 3.30 20.98
N HIS A 177 6.92 2.41 20.23
CA HIS A 177 6.71 0.96 20.37
C HIS A 177 7.21 0.35 21.71
N HIS A 178 7.98 1.12 22.46
CA HIS A 178 8.42 0.80 23.83
C HIS A 178 7.73 1.66 24.89
N GLU A 179 6.73 2.45 24.51
CA GLU A 179 5.97 3.23 25.45
C GLU A 179 4.94 2.34 26.16
N PHE A 180 4.71 2.60 27.42
CA PHE A 180 3.63 1.99 28.18
C PHE A 180 2.40 2.88 28.19
N TRP A 181 1.24 2.29 28.44
CA TRP A 181 -0.03 3.02 28.51
C TRP A 181 -0.04 4.13 29.57
N ASP A 182 0.73 3.95 30.66
CA ASP A 182 0.87 4.90 31.76
C ASP A 182 1.99 5.96 31.54
N GLY A 183 2.65 5.93 30.39
CA GLY A 183 3.73 6.85 30.06
C GLY A 183 5.06 6.56 30.74
N SER A 184 5.23 5.39 31.38
CA SER A 184 6.46 5.03 32.07
C SER A 184 7.50 4.32 31.19
N GLY A 185 7.21 4.20 29.90
CA GLY A 185 8.09 3.60 28.91
C GLY A 185 9.20 4.55 28.42
N TYR A 186 9.51 4.46 27.11
CA TYR A 186 10.41 5.40 26.44
C TYR A 186 9.99 5.58 24.97
N PRO A 187 10.28 6.71 24.34
CA PRO A 187 11.33 7.70 24.67
C PRO A 187 10.89 8.88 25.56
N GLU A 188 9.68 8.93 26.07
CA GLU A 188 9.15 10.08 26.86
C GLU A 188 9.15 9.81 28.36
#